data_a9863b0a605eb453579c30e92a14add9
#
_entry.id   a9863b0a605eb453579c30e92a14add9
#
_cell.length_a   1.000
_cell.length_b   1.000
_cell.length_c   1.000
_cell.angle_alpha   90.00
_cell.angle_beta   90.00
_cell.angle_gamma   90.00
#
_symmetry.space_group_name_H-M   'P 1'
#
loop_
_entity.id
_entity.type
_entity.pdbx_description
1 polymer ?
#
loop_
_entity_poly.entity_id
_entity_poly.type
_entity_poly.pdbx_seq_one_letter_code
_entity_poly.pdbx_strand_id
1 'polypeptide(L)'
;METNVAAKQDRAAANFGGRTVLSFESRRAPEIAALIENCGGRAMVAPATREVPAANESAVQNFLNALNGGKLDLVIFLTGVGTRALVRAIEPLCPRDQFVAALGKVPVLARGPKPVAALKELGVPITWNVPEPNTWREILQVLDSNKVPLENRLVAVQEYGVPGRDLMQGLKQRGADVLAVHVYDWALPEDIEPLKNAIRALLENRVNVVLFTAAIQVHHLLQAAEQDGSREGVVAALQKVKVASIGPVTSEALAEYGIPVGMEPSHPKMGFLVREAAERL
;
A
#
# COMPACT_ATOMS: atom_id res chain seq x y z
N MET A 1 28.08 -45.08 -13.16
CA MET A 1 28.46 -43.81 -12.54
C MET A 1 28.21 -42.73 -13.56
N GLU A 2 26.99 -42.21 -13.60
CA GLU A 2 26.64 -41.09 -14.44
C GLU A 2 26.45 -39.87 -13.53
N THR A 3 27.39 -38.96 -13.66
CA THR A 3 27.39 -37.67 -12.94
C THR A 3 26.35 -36.73 -13.55
N ASN A 4 25.27 -36.55 -12.82
CA ASN A 4 24.21 -35.59 -13.14
C ASN A 4 24.75 -34.18 -12.84
N VAL A 5 25.32 -33.51 -13.84
CA VAL A 5 25.69 -32.12 -13.79
C VAL A 5 24.42 -31.34 -14.12
N ALA A 6 23.64 -30.99 -13.07
CA ALA A 6 22.54 -30.04 -13.19
C ALA A 6 23.12 -28.70 -13.63
N ALA A 7 22.81 -28.31 -14.85
CA ALA A 7 23.13 -27.00 -15.41
C ALA A 7 22.54 -25.88 -14.51
N LYS A 8 23.43 -25.16 -13.82
CA LYS A 8 23.15 -23.84 -13.30
C LYS A 8 22.84 -22.97 -14.52
N GLN A 9 21.54 -22.72 -14.78
CA GLN A 9 21.16 -21.62 -15.67
C GLN A 9 21.77 -20.34 -15.09
N ASP A 10 22.74 -19.78 -15.80
CA ASP A 10 23.23 -18.43 -15.60
C ASP A 10 22.04 -17.48 -15.77
N ARG A 11 21.40 -17.13 -14.67
CA ARG A 11 20.45 -16.02 -14.66
C ARG A 11 21.30 -14.77 -14.91
N ALA A 12 21.16 -14.16 -16.08
CA ALA A 12 21.74 -12.87 -16.35
C ALA A 12 21.44 -11.97 -15.15
N ALA A 13 22.47 -11.32 -14.61
CA ALA A 13 22.31 -10.47 -13.45
C ALA A 13 21.31 -9.37 -13.80
N ALA A 14 20.29 -9.18 -12.94
CA ALA A 14 19.27 -8.15 -13.11
C ALA A 14 19.95 -6.79 -13.38
N ASN A 15 19.72 -6.19 -14.55
CA ASN A 15 20.44 -4.99 -14.97
C ASN A 15 19.60 -4.08 -15.85
N PHE A 16 19.39 -2.84 -15.38
CA PHE A 16 18.72 -1.80 -16.16
C PHE A 16 19.58 -1.25 -17.32
N GLY A 17 20.86 -1.57 -17.42
CA GLY A 17 21.73 -1.15 -18.52
C GLY A 17 21.91 0.36 -18.63
N GLY A 18 22.04 1.06 -17.52
CA GLY A 18 22.19 2.52 -17.47
C GLY A 18 20.91 3.32 -17.76
N ARG A 19 19.74 2.66 -17.85
CA ARG A 19 18.43 3.32 -18.06
C ARG A 19 18.04 4.18 -16.88
N THR A 20 17.31 5.28 -17.15
CA THR A 20 16.70 6.11 -16.10
C THR A 20 15.45 5.43 -15.57
N VAL A 21 15.44 5.13 -14.28
CA VAL A 21 14.35 4.48 -13.57
C VAL A 21 13.73 5.47 -12.58
N LEU A 22 12.48 5.85 -12.83
CA LEU A 22 11.71 6.74 -11.99
C LEU A 22 10.94 5.97 -10.94
N SER A 23 11.00 6.42 -9.69
CA SER A 23 10.15 5.91 -8.61
C SER A 23 9.53 7.05 -7.80
N PHE A 24 8.33 6.82 -7.30
CA PHE A 24 7.58 7.76 -6.48
C PHE A 24 7.59 7.40 -4.99
N GLU A 25 8.50 6.49 -4.58
CA GLU A 25 8.64 6.07 -3.18
C GLU A 25 9.05 7.23 -2.28
N SER A 26 8.32 7.43 -1.18
CA SER A 26 8.56 8.54 -0.25
C SER A 26 9.31 8.09 1.00
N ARG A 27 8.81 7.10 1.74
CA ARG A 27 9.37 6.68 3.04
C ARG A 27 10.73 6.01 2.93
N ARG A 28 10.93 5.26 1.86
CA ARG A 28 12.13 4.46 1.59
C ARG A 28 12.83 4.93 0.33
N ALA A 29 12.77 6.24 0.05
CA ALA A 29 13.37 6.85 -1.13
C ALA A 29 14.88 6.55 -1.29
N PRO A 30 15.72 6.64 -0.24
CA PRO A 30 17.13 6.28 -0.36
C PRO A 30 17.34 4.79 -0.65
N GLU A 31 16.48 3.93 -0.10
CA GLU A 31 16.59 2.49 -0.28
C GLU A 31 16.21 2.05 -1.70
N ILE A 32 15.13 2.59 -2.27
CA ILE A 32 14.78 2.25 -3.66
C ILE A 32 15.80 2.82 -4.65
N ALA A 33 16.38 4.00 -4.38
CA ALA A 33 17.47 4.54 -5.17
C ALA A 33 18.66 3.57 -5.21
N ALA A 34 19.14 3.13 -4.04
CA ALA A 34 20.22 2.17 -3.93
C ALA A 34 19.92 0.84 -4.63
N LEU A 35 18.67 0.33 -4.53
CA LEU A 35 18.25 -0.90 -5.22
C LEU A 35 18.32 -0.73 -6.75
N ILE A 36 17.87 0.40 -7.28
CA ILE A 36 17.92 0.71 -8.71
C ILE A 36 19.39 0.80 -9.20
N GLU A 37 20.23 1.52 -8.45
CA GLU A 37 21.67 1.69 -8.78
C GLU A 37 22.40 0.36 -8.69
N ASN A 38 22.14 -0.47 -7.69
CA ASN A 38 22.71 -1.83 -7.58
C ASN A 38 22.30 -2.73 -8.75
N CYS A 39 21.17 -2.45 -9.40
CA CYS A 39 20.75 -3.09 -10.63
C CYS A 39 21.17 -2.31 -11.88
N GLY A 40 22.22 -1.48 -11.83
CA GLY A 40 22.80 -0.78 -12.99
C GLY A 40 21.90 0.29 -13.62
N GLY A 41 20.89 0.77 -12.91
CA GLY A 41 20.03 1.87 -13.36
C GLY A 41 20.50 3.24 -12.87
N ARG A 42 20.00 4.30 -13.48
CA ARG A 42 20.09 5.67 -12.96
C ARG A 42 18.81 5.99 -12.21
N ALA A 43 18.91 6.07 -10.87
CA ALA A 43 17.74 6.32 -10.03
C ALA A 43 17.29 7.79 -10.16
N MET A 44 15.98 7.97 -10.42
CA MET A 44 15.27 9.23 -10.26
C MET A 44 14.15 8.97 -9.23
N VAL A 45 14.29 9.50 -8.03
CA VAL A 45 13.28 9.31 -6.98
C VAL A 45 12.59 10.63 -6.73
N ALA A 46 11.27 10.64 -6.94
CA ALA A 46 10.39 11.79 -6.77
C ALA A 46 9.28 11.43 -5.77
N PRO A 47 9.49 11.64 -4.46
CA PRO A 47 8.45 11.38 -3.47
C PRO A 47 7.12 11.99 -3.87
N ALA A 48 6.05 11.17 -3.90
CA ALA A 48 4.74 11.63 -4.34
C ALA A 48 3.72 11.68 -3.19
N THR A 49 4.09 11.23 -1.98
CA THR A 49 3.12 11.07 -0.90
C THR A 49 3.67 11.55 0.43
N ARG A 50 2.81 12.18 1.23
CA ARG A 50 3.02 12.50 2.64
C ARG A 50 1.82 12.05 3.45
N GLU A 51 2.05 11.48 4.62
CA GLU A 51 1.00 11.15 5.58
C GLU A 51 0.67 12.39 6.41
N VAL A 52 -0.62 12.68 6.51
CA VAL A 52 -1.13 13.74 7.37
C VAL A 52 -2.18 13.16 8.32
N PRO A 53 -2.25 13.61 9.59
CA PRO A 53 -3.34 13.20 10.46
C PRO A 53 -4.68 13.55 9.81
N ALA A 54 -5.61 12.60 9.81
CA ALA A 54 -6.98 12.92 9.43
C ALA A 54 -7.64 13.78 10.52
N ALA A 55 -8.34 14.82 10.11
CA ALA A 55 -9.09 15.68 11.01
C ALA A 55 -10.42 15.01 11.47
N ASN A 56 -10.39 13.73 11.81
CA ASN A 56 -11.60 12.96 12.12
C ASN A 56 -11.57 12.38 13.55
N GLU A 57 -11.53 13.27 14.55
CA GLU A 57 -11.60 12.89 15.96
C GLU A 57 -12.85 12.07 16.28
N SER A 58 -13.97 12.33 15.60
CA SER A 58 -15.23 11.62 15.84
C SER A 58 -15.15 10.14 15.45
N ALA A 59 -14.43 9.78 14.40
CA ALA A 59 -14.27 8.37 14.00
C ALA A 59 -13.46 7.59 15.04
N VAL A 60 -12.41 8.19 15.58
CA VAL A 60 -11.58 7.62 16.65
C VAL A 60 -12.38 7.47 17.94
N GLN A 61 -13.17 8.49 18.31
CA GLN A 61 -14.03 8.44 19.50
C GLN A 61 -15.13 7.38 19.36
N ASN A 62 -15.77 7.28 18.19
CA ASN A 62 -16.80 6.27 17.92
C ASN A 62 -16.22 4.84 18.01
N PHE A 63 -15.03 4.64 17.45
CA PHE A 63 -14.31 3.37 17.54
C PHE A 63 -14.01 3.03 19.01
N LEU A 64 -13.46 3.97 19.77
CA LEU A 64 -13.11 3.76 21.18
C LEU A 64 -14.36 3.46 22.03
N ASN A 65 -15.45 4.17 21.79
CA ASN A 65 -16.73 3.93 22.47
C ASN A 65 -17.29 2.54 22.15
N ALA A 66 -17.23 2.11 20.88
CA ALA A 66 -17.68 0.78 20.47
C ALA A 66 -16.81 -0.33 21.06
N LEU A 67 -15.49 -0.12 21.09
CA LEU A 67 -14.52 -1.06 21.67
C LEU A 67 -14.75 -1.24 23.17
N ASN A 68 -14.79 -0.12 23.93
CA ASN A 68 -14.97 -0.16 25.39
C ASN A 68 -16.37 -0.63 25.79
N GLY A 69 -17.37 -0.39 24.93
CA GLY A 69 -18.74 -0.88 25.13
C GLY A 69 -18.94 -2.35 24.76
N GLY A 70 -17.90 -3.07 24.32
CA GLY A 70 -17.98 -4.48 23.91
C GLY A 70 -18.91 -4.72 22.72
N LYS A 71 -19.06 -3.70 21.84
CA LYS A 71 -19.95 -3.77 20.67
C LYS A 71 -19.26 -4.27 19.41
N LEU A 72 -17.92 -4.28 19.38
CA LEU A 72 -17.17 -4.72 18.21
C LEU A 72 -17.06 -6.24 18.17
N ASP A 73 -17.42 -6.83 17.04
CA ASP A 73 -17.28 -8.26 16.78
C ASP A 73 -15.97 -8.61 16.06
N LEU A 74 -15.39 -7.64 15.34
CA LEU A 74 -14.13 -7.80 14.57
C LEU A 74 -13.47 -6.45 14.39
N VAL A 75 -12.12 -6.42 14.42
CA VAL A 75 -11.33 -5.26 14.00
C VAL A 75 -10.36 -5.67 12.88
N ILE A 76 -10.40 -4.96 11.76
CA ILE A 76 -9.54 -5.19 10.60
C ILE A 76 -8.51 -4.05 10.50
N PHE A 77 -7.22 -4.41 10.55
CA PHE A 77 -6.11 -3.49 10.37
C PHE A 77 -5.51 -3.62 8.98
N LEU A 78 -5.57 -2.54 8.19
CA LEU A 78 -5.12 -2.55 6.79
C LEU A 78 -3.66 -2.15 6.62
N THR A 79 -3.11 -1.28 7.49
CA THR A 79 -1.71 -0.83 7.35
C THR A 79 -1.03 -0.66 8.70
N GLY A 80 0.28 -0.90 8.74
CA GLY A 80 1.07 -0.65 9.96
C GLY A 80 1.14 0.83 10.35
N VAL A 81 1.10 1.73 9.34
CA VAL A 81 1.05 3.19 9.59
C VAL A 81 -0.27 3.57 10.22
N GLY A 82 -1.39 3.12 9.64
CA GLY A 82 -2.71 3.37 10.19
C GLY A 82 -2.89 2.77 11.58
N THR A 83 -2.34 1.58 11.84
CA THR A 83 -2.32 0.99 13.18
C THR A 83 -1.63 1.92 14.19
N ARG A 84 -0.43 2.40 13.86
CA ARG A 84 0.31 3.34 14.74
C ARG A 84 -0.37 4.71 14.83
N ALA A 85 -0.97 5.20 13.74
CA ALA A 85 -1.72 6.46 13.75
C ALA A 85 -2.96 6.37 14.66
N LEU A 86 -3.69 5.25 14.60
CA LEU A 86 -4.83 5.00 15.48
C LEU A 86 -4.40 5.01 16.96
N VAL A 87 -3.31 4.33 17.29
CA VAL A 87 -2.78 4.32 18.66
C VAL A 87 -2.46 5.74 19.13
N ARG A 88 -1.73 6.52 18.32
CA ARG A 88 -1.41 7.93 18.67
C ARG A 88 -2.66 8.78 18.86
N ALA A 89 -3.69 8.56 18.05
CA ALA A 89 -4.95 9.29 18.17
C ALA A 89 -5.76 8.89 19.41
N ILE A 90 -5.59 7.66 19.89
CA ILE A 90 -6.28 7.14 21.09
C ILE A 90 -5.54 7.52 22.38
N GLU A 91 -4.22 7.62 22.39
CA GLU A 91 -3.42 7.89 23.60
C GLU A 91 -3.89 9.10 24.44
N PRO A 92 -4.35 10.24 23.85
CA PRO A 92 -4.93 11.34 24.61
C PRO A 92 -6.29 11.03 25.24
N LEU A 93 -7.02 10.02 24.75
CA LEU A 93 -8.39 9.69 25.11
C LEU A 93 -8.47 8.49 26.07
N CYS A 94 -7.50 7.57 25.98
CA CYS A 94 -7.50 6.32 26.74
C CYS A 94 -6.05 5.85 26.96
N PRO A 95 -5.67 5.45 28.19
CA PRO A 95 -4.38 4.85 28.46
C PRO A 95 -4.09 3.66 27.57
N ARG A 96 -2.88 3.56 27.04
CA ARG A 96 -2.47 2.53 26.08
C ARG A 96 -2.76 1.11 26.55
N ASP A 97 -2.47 0.82 27.82
CA ASP A 97 -2.69 -0.52 28.39
C ASP A 97 -4.18 -0.89 28.44
N GLN A 98 -5.05 0.07 28.72
CA GLN A 98 -6.51 -0.13 28.69
C GLN A 98 -7.00 -0.39 27.26
N PHE A 99 -6.51 0.39 26.30
CA PHE A 99 -6.80 0.18 24.88
C PHE A 99 -6.36 -1.22 24.41
N VAL A 100 -5.13 -1.62 24.69
CA VAL A 100 -4.58 -2.92 24.33
C VAL A 100 -5.39 -4.06 24.98
N ALA A 101 -5.73 -3.92 26.28
CA ALA A 101 -6.53 -4.89 26.98
C ALA A 101 -7.97 -5.03 26.43
N ALA A 102 -8.58 -3.91 26.00
CA ALA A 102 -9.89 -3.93 25.37
C ALA A 102 -9.82 -4.57 23.96
N LEU A 103 -8.83 -4.19 23.16
CA LEU A 103 -8.62 -4.73 21.82
C LEU A 103 -8.28 -6.22 21.83
N GLY A 104 -7.58 -6.70 22.87
CA GLY A 104 -7.27 -8.12 23.05
C GLY A 104 -8.50 -9.02 23.32
N LYS A 105 -9.68 -8.44 23.59
CA LYS A 105 -10.94 -9.18 23.76
C LYS A 105 -11.75 -9.34 22.48
N VAL A 106 -11.34 -8.66 21.41
CA VAL A 106 -12.03 -8.67 20.10
C VAL A 106 -11.17 -9.40 19.10
N PRO A 107 -11.74 -10.25 18.23
CA PRO A 107 -11.00 -10.83 17.12
C PRO A 107 -10.34 -9.76 16.25
N VAL A 108 -9.06 -9.96 15.92
CA VAL A 108 -8.27 -9.01 15.12
C VAL A 108 -7.79 -9.68 13.84
N LEU A 109 -8.07 -9.05 12.71
CA LEU A 109 -7.55 -9.44 11.41
C LEU A 109 -6.52 -8.40 10.94
N ALA A 110 -5.32 -8.88 10.56
CA ALA A 110 -4.26 -8.06 10.00
C ALA A 110 -4.08 -8.37 8.51
N ARG A 111 -4.18 -7.35 7.64
CA ARG A 111 -4.14 -7.52 6.18
C ARG A 111 -2.80 -8.06 5.65
N GLY A 112 -1.72 -7.95 6.42
CA GLY A 112 -0.42 -8.41 5.97
C GLY A 112 0.71 -8.05 6.92
N PRO A 113 1.99 -8.18 6.50
CA PRO A 113 3.13 -8.14 7.42
C PRO A 113 3.31 -6.80 8.14
N LYS A 114 2.94 -5.67 7.52
CA LYS A 114 3.11 -4.33 8.13
C LYS A 114 2.18 -4.09 9.32
N PRO A 115 0.83 -4.33 9.22
CA PRO A 115 -0.03 -4.25 10.40
C PRO A 115 0.28 -5.36 11.43
N VAL A 116 0.69 -6.56 11.00
CA VAL A 116 1.15 -7.61 11.92
C VAL A 116 2.31 -7.13 12.80
N ALA A 117 3.32 -6.51 12.20
CA ALA A 117 4.46 -5.97 12.97
C ALA A 117 4.00 -4.90 13.97
N ALA A 118 3.15 -3.97 13.56
CA ALA A 118 2.64 -2.91 14.44
C ALA A 118 1.79 -3.45 15.60
N LEU A 119 0.95 -4.45 15.35
CA LEU A 119 0.13 -5.09 16.39
C LEU A 119 0.99 -5.90 17.37
N LYS A 120 2.03 -6.58 16.90
CA LYS A 120 3.00 -7.28 17.75
C LYS A 120 3.78 -6.32 18.64
N GLU A 121 4.21 -5.16 18.13
CA GLU A 121 4.86 -4.10 18.91
C GLU A 121 3.95 -3.58 20.05
N LEU A 122 2.63 -3.65 19.84
CA LEU A 122 1.62 -3.27 20.84
C LEU A 122 1.29 -4.39 21.84
N GLY A 123 1.68 -5.62 21.55
CA GLY A 123 1.28 -6.78 22.34
C GLY A 123 -0.17 -7.23 22.09
N VAL A 124 -0.78 -6.84 20.95
CA VAL A 124 -2.15 -7.22 20.60
C VAL A 124 -2.15 -8.58 19.91
N PRO A 125 -2.97 -9.55 20.39
CA PRO A 125 -3.10 -10.84 19.73
C PRO A 125 -3.78 -10.68 18.36
N ILE A 126 -3.30 -11.43 17.36
CA ILE A 126 -3.83 -11.42 15.99
C ILE A 126 -4.56 -12.75 15.78
N THR A 127 -5.85 -12.70 15.47
CA THR A 127 -6.67 -13.88 15.22
C THR A 127 -6.42 -14.41 13.81
N TRP A 128 -6.41 -13.52 12.81
CA TRP A 128 -6.17 -13.90 11.41
C TRP A 128 -5.15 -12.99 10.74
N ASN A 129 -4.30 -13.60 9.95
CA ASN A 129 -3.38 -12.90 9.05
C ASN A 129 -3.74 -13.23 7.61
N VAL A 130 -3.80 -12.22 6.76
CA VAL A 130 -4.17 -12.36 5.35
C VAL A 130 -2.94 -12.76 4.53
N PRO A 131 -3.04 -13.79 3.65
CA PRO A 131 -1.94 -14.18 2.77
C PRO A 131 -1.67 -13.15 1.67
N GLU A 132 -0.49 -13.25 1.03
CA GLU A 132 -0.20 -12.49 -0.19
C GLU A 132 -1.20 -12.88 -1.30
N PRO A 133 -1.63 -11.91 -2.13
CA PRO A 133 -1.09 -10.55 -2.31
C PRO A 133 -1.65 -9.48 -1.33
N ASN A 134 -2.33 -9.85 -0.24
CA ASN A 134 -2.81 -8.98 0.83
C ASN A 134 -3.80 -7.90 0.33
N THR A 135 -4.71 -8.26 -0.58
CA THR A 135 -5.76 -7.37 -1.07
C THR A 135 -7.05 -7.50 -0.24
N TRP A 136 -8.05 -6.72 -0.58
CA TRP A 136 -9.38 -6.84 0.02
C TRP A 136 -10.04 -8.20 -0.29
N ARG A 137 -9.69 -8.82 -1.42
CA ARG A 137 -10.22 -10.14 -1.82
C ARG A 137 -9.77 -11.23 -0.85
N GLU A 138 -8.49 -11.25 -0.51
CA GLU A 138 -7.95 -12.20 0.46
C GLU A 138 -8.48 -11.94 1.87
N ILE A 139 -8.77 -10.68 2.26
CA ILE A 139 -9.46 -10.39 3.53
C ILE A 139 -10.81 -11.10 3.57
N LEU A 140 -11.65 -10.89 2.55
CA LEU A 140 -12.96 -11.53 2.49
C LEU A 140 -12.85 -13.05 2.42
N GLN A 141 -11.90 -13.58 1.66
CA GLN A 141 -11.65 -15.02 1.57
C GLN A 141 -11.25 -15.63 2.93
N VAL A 142 -10.41 -14.95 3.71
CA VAL A 142 -10.03 -15.40 5.07
C VAL A 142 -11.25 -15.44 5.96
N LEU A 143 -12.12 -14.42 5.92
CA LEU A 143 -13.35 -14.39 6.71
C LEU A 143 -14.31 -15.53 6.31
N ASP A 144 -14.53 -15.74 5.01
CA ASP A 144 -15.39 -16.78 4.48
C ASP A 144 -14.85 -18.19 4.81
N SER A 145 -13.55 -18.43 4.60
CA SER A 145 -12.92 -19.74 4.87
C SER A 145 -12.94 -20.12 6.34
N ASN A 146 -12.87 -19.14 7.24
CA ASN A 146 -12.97 -19.35 8.68
C ASN A 146 -14.41 -19.28 9.18
N LYS A 147 -15.41 -19.14 8.29
CA LYS A 147 -16.85 -19.06 8.63
C LYS A 147 -17.14 -18.00 9.69
N VAL A 148 -16.47 -16.85 9.59
CA VAL A 148 -16.66 -15.74 10.54
C VAL A 148 -18.07 -15.21 10.38
N PRO A 149 -18.90 -15.21 11.45
CA PRO A 149 -20.25 -14.67 11.36
C PRO A 149 -20.19 -13.16 11.19
N LEU A 150 -20.75 -12.64 10.10
CA LEU A 150 -20.74 -11.21 9.79
C LEU A 150 -22.15 -10.59 9.81
N GLU A 151 -23.18 -11.39 9.67
CA GLU A 151 -24.56 -10.90 9.65
C GLU A 151 -24.95 -10.23 10.97
N ASN A 152 -25.38 -8.96 10.90
CA ASN A 152 -25.70 -8.10 12.05
C ASN A 152 -24.52 -7.93 13.04
N ARG A 153 -23.27 -8.00 12.54
CA ARG A 153 -22.06 -7.83 13.35
C ARG A 153 -21.38 -6.50 13.04
N LEU A 154 -20.89 -5.84 14.09
CA LEU A 154 -20.15 -4.58 13.95
C LEU A 154 -18.68 -4.85 13.70
N VAL A 155 -18.23 -4.52 12.49
CA VAL A 155 -16.85 -4.68 12.03
C VAL A 155 -16.18 -3.33 11.93
N ALA A 156 -15.15 -3.07 12.73
CA ALA A 156 -14.33 -1.88 12.59
C ALA A 156 -13.21 -2.13 11.57
N VAL A 157 -13.03 -1.19 10.64
CA VAL A 157 -11.98 -1.25 9.62
C VAL A 157 -11.10 -0.02 9.74
N GLN A 158 -9.83 -0.20 10.12
CA GLN A 158 -8.85 0.87 10.10
C GLN A 158 -8.45 1.14 8.64
N GLU A 159 -8.89 2.26 8.11
CA GLU A 159 -8.64 2.67 6.72
C GLU A 159 -7.21 3.19 6.49
N TYR A 160 -6.81 3.27 5.24
CA TYR A 160 -5.46 3.68 4.83
C TYR A 160 -5.50 4.86 3.84
N GLY A 161 -5.90 6.03 4.31
CA GLY A 161 -5.81 7.27 3.52
C GLY A 161 -6.67 7.37 2.25
N VAL A 162 -7.24 6.25 1.79
CA VAL A 162 -8.22 6.17 0.71
C VAL A 162 -9.34 5.24 1.16
N PRO A 163 -10.62 5.62 1.01
CA PRO A 163 -11.73 4.75 1.37
C PRO A 163 -11.65 3.40 0.62
N GLY A 164 -11.58 2.30 1.37
CA GLY A 164 -11.55 0.94 0.83
C GLY A 164 -12.93 0.47 0.36
N ARG A 165 -13.50 1.10 -0.68
CA ARG A 165 -14.89 0.90 -1.13
C ARG A 165 -15.25 -0.57 -1.33
N ASP A 166 -14.39 -1.33 -2.02
CA ASP A 166 -14.66 -2.74 -2.34
C ASP A 166 -14.69 -3.62 -1.08
N LEU A 167 -13.76 -3.38 -0.13
CA LEU A 167 -13.78 -4.09 1.14
C LEU A 167 -15.04 -3.77 1.94
N MET A 168 -15.38 -2.46 2.06
CA MET A 168 -16.59 -2.04 2.78
C MET A 168 -17.85 -2.63 2.15
N GLN A 169 -17.93 -2.61 0.82
CA GLN A 169 -19.06 -3.22 0.10
C GLN A 169 -19.10 -4.73 0.30
N GLY A 170 -17.96 -5.42 0.21
CA GLY A 170 -17.86 -6.86 0.41
C GLY A 170 -18.27 -7.30 1.84
N LEU A 171 -17.95 -6.51 2.87
CA LEU A 171 -18.39 -6.75 4.25
C LEU A 171 -19.91 -6.51 4.40
N LYS A 172 -20.43 -5.41 3.84
CA LYS A 172 -21.87 -5.10 3.87
C LYS A 172 -22.71 -6.15 3.13
N GLN A 173 -22.23 -6.69 2.01
CA GLN A 173 -22.88 -7.78 1.29
C GLN A 173 -23.00 -9.07 2.10
N ARG A 174 -22.14 -9.24 3.12
CA ARG A 174 -22.16 -10.33 4.10
C ARG A 174 -22.99 -10.01 5.36
N GLY A 175 -23.73 -8.89 5.33
CA GLY A 175 -24.60 -8.45 6.42
C GLY A 175 -23.89 -7.72 7.56
N ALA A 176 -22.62 -7.34 7.41
CA ALA A 176 -21.90 -6.61 8.45
C ALA A 176 -22.30 -5.13 8.51
N ASP A 177 -22.44 -4.60 9.72
CA ASP A 177 -22.37 -3.18 10.00
C ASP A 177 -20.90 -2.76 10.03
N VAL A 178 -20.51 -1.76 9.23
CA VAL A 178 -19.12 -1.38 9.08
C VAL A 178 -18.84 -0.01 9.70
N LEU A 179 -17.93 0.01 10.67
CA LEU A 179 -17.37 1.22 11.27
C LEU A 179 -16.02 1.52 10.62
N ALA A 180 -16.00 2.48 9.70
CA ALA A 180 -14.76 2.98 9.11
C ALA A 180 -13.99 3.84 10.11
N VAL A 181 -12.71 3.49 10.36
CA VAL A 181 -11.83 4.21 11.27
C VAL A 181 -10.72 4.87 10.46
N HIS A 182 -11.00 6.10 10.04
CA HIS A 182 -10.11 6.90 9.22
C HIS A 182 -9.21 7.76 10.12
N VAL A 183 -7.91 7.49 10.13
CA VAL A 183 -6.96 8.08 11.08
C VAL A 183 -5.83 8.88 10.44
N TYR A 184 -5.65 8.77 9.13
CA TYR A 184 -4.68 9.56 8.37
C TYR A 184 -5.10 9.70 6.92
N ASP A 185 -4.68 10.78 6.31
CA ASP A 185 -4.82 11.06 4.89
C ASP A 185 -3.48 11.03 4.17
N TRP A 186 -3.54 10.84 2.87
CA TRP A 186 -2.42 11.09 2.00
C TRP A 186 -2.51 12.51 1.44
N ALA A 187 -1.40 13.22 1.47
CA ALA A 187 -1.25 14.52 0.84
C ALA A 187 -0.06 14.50 -0.13
N LEU A 188 -0.04 15.43 -1.05
CA LEU A 188 1.16 15.73 -1.83
C LEU A 188 2.31 16.11 -0.89
N PRO A 189 3.58 15.85 -1.27
CA PRO A 189 4.72 16.24 -0.46
C PRO A 189 4.77 17.77 -0.26
N GLU A 190 5.39 18.23 0.82
CA GLU A 190 5.60 19.66 1.05
C GLU A 190 6.52 20.27 0.00
N ASP A 191 7.64 19.61 -0.28
CA ASP A 191 8.48 19.91 -1.42
C ASP A 191 7.97 19.17 -2.64
N ILE A 192 7.25 19.87 -3.50
CA ILE A 192 6.67 19.35 -4.74
C ILE A 192 7.65 19.35 -5.90
N GLU A 193 8.81 20.03 -5.79
CA GLU A 193 9.74 20.19 -6.91
C GLU A 193 10.31 18.88 -7.46
N PRO A 194 10.69 17.87 -6.65
CA PRO A 194 11.08 16.58 -7.17
C PRO A 194 10.01 15.93 -8.05
N LEU A 195 8.72 16.04 -7.66
CA LEU A 195 7.60 15.49 -8.41
C LEU A 195 7.37 16.26 -9.72
N LYS A 196 7.46 17.59 -9.71
CA LYS A 196 7.40 18.43 -10.93
C LYS A 196 8.56 18.13 -11.88
N ASN A 197 9.76 17.91 -11.35
CA ASN A 197 10.92 17.49 -12.14
C ASN A 197 10.70 16.13 -12.81
N ALA A 198 10.08 15.17 -12.10
CA ALA A 198 9.73 13.88 -12.65
C ALA A 198 8.66 14.00 -13.76
N ILE A 199 7.65 14.84 -13.57
CA ILE A 199 6.64 15.15 -14.59
C ILE A 199 7.31 15.70 -15.86
N ARG A 200 8.21 16.69 -15.72
CA ARG A 200 8.97 17.23 -16.85
C ARG A 200 9.82 16.16 -17.55
N ALA A 201 10.48 15.30 -16.76
CA ALA A 201 11.29 14.22 -17.32
C ALA A 201 10.45 13.19 -18.11
N LEU A 202 9.23 12.90 -17.66
CA LEU A 202 8.29 12.04 -18.39
C LEU A 202 7.88 12.68 -19.72
N LEU A 203 7.48 13.95 -19.70
CA LEU A 203 7.05 14.70 -20.90
C LEU A 203 8.16 14.84 -21.92
N GLU A 204 9.41 14.97 -21.48
CA GLU A 204 10.61 15.06 -22.32
C GLU A 204 11.17 13.68 -22.73
N ASN A 205 10.49 12.57 -22.42
CA ASN A 205 10.92 11.19 -22.72
C ASN A 205 12.31 10.84 -22.15
N ARG A 206 12.69 11.42 -21.00
CA ARG A 206 13.97 11.15 -20.32
C ARG A 206 13.91 9.99 -19.33
N VAL A 207 12.76 9.36 -19.18
CA VAL A 207 12.51 8.21 -18.31
C VAL A 207 12.33 6.96 -19.16
N ASN A 208 12.96 5.86 -18.77
CA ASN A 208 12.85 4.58 -19.48
C ASN A 208 11.95 3.57 -18.77
N VAL A 209 11.96 3.59 -17.42
CA VAL A 209 11.18 2.69 -16.57
C VAL A 209 10.56 3.49 -15.44
N VAL A 210 9.31 3.19 -15.09
CA VAL A 210 8.60 3.78 -13.95
C VAL A 210 8.17 2.69 -12.99
N LEU A 211 8.47 2.88 -11.70
CA LEU A 211 8.13 1.94 -10.63
C LEU A 211 7.11 2.58 -9.68
N PHE A 212 5.94 1.96 -9.55
CA PHE A 212 4.92 2.34 -8.57
C PHE A 212 4.89 1.34 -7.41
N THR A 213 5.12 1.82 -6.19
CA THR A 213 5.11 1.01 -4.95
C THR A 213 3.79 1.12 -4.16
N ALA A 214 2.87 1.97 -4.62
CA ALA A 214 1.53 2.12 -4.03
C ALA A 214 0.57 2.81 -5.02
N ALA A 215 -0.71 2.44 -4.98
CA ALA A 215 -1.77 3.03 -5.83
C ALA A 215 -1.89 4.55 -5.67
N ILE A 216 -1.76 5.06 -4.44
CA ILE A 216 -1.85 6.50 -4.18
C ILE A 216 -0.81 7.33 -4.94
N GLN A 217 0.34 6.75 -5.28
CA GLN A 217 1.37 7.43 -6.07
C GLN A 217 0.88 7.75 -7.48
N VAL A 218 0.04 6.88 -8.07
CA VAL A 218 -0.59 7.11 -9.38
C VAL A 218 -1.52 8.33 -9.31
N HIS A 219 -2.40 8.34 -8.31
CA HIS A 219 -3.35 9.44 -8.13
C HIS A 219 -2.64 10.78 -7.87
N HIS A 220 -1.62 10.80 -7.01
CA HIS A 220 -0.89 12.01 -6.67
C HIS A 220 -0.01 12.53 -7.82
N LEU A 221 0.60 11.64 -8.61
CA LEU A 221 1.29 12.04 -9.84
C LEU A 221 0.34 12.77 -10.79
N LEU A 222 -0.83 12.18 -11.04
CA LEU A 222 -1.81 12.76 -11.95
C LEU A 222 -2.49 14.02 -11.37
N GLN A 223 -2.68 14.08 -10.06
CA GLN A 223 -3.15 15.29 -9.37
C GLN A 223 -2.15 16.44 -9.51
N ALA A 224 -0.85 16.16 -9.32
CA ALA A 224 0.20 17.17 -9.49
C ALA A 224 0.28 17.63 -10.97
N ALA A 225 0.19 16.70 -11.91
CA ALA A 225 0.16 17.01 -13.33
C ALA A 225 -1.07 17.83 -13.75
N GLU A 226 -2.23 17.59 -13.12
CA GLU A 226 -3.46 18.39 -13.35
C GLU A 226 -3.28 19.84 -12.94
N GLN A 227 -2.60 20.11 -11.82
CA GLN A 227 -2.33 21.47 -11.36
C GLN A 227 -1.52 22.30 -12.36
N ASP A 228 -0.67 21.63 -13.14
CA ASP A 228 0.15 22.25 -14.18
C ASP A 228 -0.46 22.10 -15.60
N GLY A 229 -1.69 21.57 -15.72
CA GLY A 229 -2.37 21.35 -17.00
C GLY A 229 -1.71 20.29 -17.90
N SER A 230 -0.85 19.42 -17.34
CA SER A 230 -0.03 18.45 -18.11
C SER A 230 -0.51 17.00 -17.97
N ARG A 231 -1.66 16.75 -17.31
CA ARG A 231 -2.17 15.41 -16.99
C ARG A 231 -2.26 14.49 -18.21
N GLU A 232 -2.87 14.95 -19.30
CA GLU A 232 -3.01 14.14 -20.51
C GLU A 232 -1.64 13.77 -21.11
N GLY A 233 -0.70 14.72 -21.11
CA GLY A 233 0.66 14.49 -21.56
C GLY A 233 1.40 13.45 -20.70
N VAL A 234 1.21 13.49 -19.36
CA VAL A 234 1.79 12.51 -18.43
C VAL A 234 1.20 11.12 -18.64
N VAL A 235 -0.13 11.01 -18.84
CA VAL A 235 -0.78 9.74 -19.15
C VAL A 235 -0.23 9.18 -20.48
N ALA A 236 -0.15 10.00 -21.52
CA ALA A 236 0.41 9.60 -22.81
C ALA A 236 1.89 9.19 -22.73
N ALA A 237 2.69 9.83 -21.86
CA ALA A 237 4.08 9.44 -21.61
C ALA A 237 4.16 8.09 -20.87
N LEU A 238 3.30 7.87 -19.87
CA LEU A 238 3.23 6.61 -19.12
C LEU A 238 2.75 5.42 -19.98
N GLN A 239 1.97 5.67 -21.02
CA GLN A 239 1.58 4.64 -21.98
C GLN A 239 2.72 4.18 -22.89
N LYS A 240 3.78 4.97 -23.02
CA LYS A 240 4.94 4.69 -23.90
C LYS A 240 6.16 4.15 -23.14
N VAL A 241 6.27 4.46 -21.85
CA VAL A 241 7.38 4.03 -21.01
C VAL A 241 7.08 2.65 -20.40
N LYS A 242 8.11 1.94 -19.95
CA LYS A 242 7.93 0.67 -19.23
C LYS A 242 7.46 0.93 -17.81
N VAL A 243 6.26 0.44 -17.46
CA VAL A 243 5.68 0.62 -16.13
C VAL A 243 5.67 -0.70 -15.36
N ALA A 244 6.21 -0.67 -14.14
CA ALA A 244 6.10 -1.77 -13.18
C ALA A 244 5.27 -1.35 -11.97
N SER A 245 4.35 -2.20 -11.58
CA SER A 245 3.47 -2.04 -10.42
C SER A 245 3.86 -3.02 -9.33
N ILE A 246 3.77 -2.62 -8.06
CA ILE A 246 4.07 -3.47 -6.92
C ILE A 246 3.07 -4.63 -6.75
N GLY A 247 1.89 -4.55 -7.34
CA GLY A 247 0.85 -5.56 -7.23
C GLY A 247 -0.54 -5.07 -7.65
N PRO A 248 -1.56 -5.95 -7.53
CA PRO A 248 -2.87 -5.79 -8.19
C PRO A 248 -3.57 -4.45 -7.93
N VAL A 249 -3.61 -3.98 -6.68
CA VAL A 249 -4.27 -2.71 -6.32
C VAL A 249 -3.63 -1.51 -7.02
N THR A 250 -2.31 -1.54 -7.22
CA THR A 250 -1.59 -0.47 -7.95
C THR A 250 -1.81 -0.61 -9.45
N SER A 251 -1.89 -1.84 -9.97
CA SER A 251 -2.22 -2.11 -11.36
C SER A 251 -3.64 -1.68 -11.70
N GLU A 252 -4.60 -1.92 -10.82
CA GLU A 252 -5.98 -1.45 -10.96
C GLU A 252 -6.04 0.08 -11.05
N ALA A 253 -5.31 0.79 -10.17
CA ALA A 253 -5.23 2.26 -10.22
C ALA A 253 -4.59 2.79 -11.51
N LEU A 254 -3.61 2.11 -12.08
CA LEU A 254 -3.03 2.45 -13.39
C LEU A 254 -4.02 2.21 -14.53
N ALA A 255 -4.76 1.08 -14.46
CA ALA A 255 -5.76 0.73 -15.46
C ALA A 255 -6.93 1.71 -15.53
N GLU A 256 -7.34 2.34 -14.40
CA GLU A 256 -8.34 3.41 -14.36
C GLU A 256 -8.00 4.58 -15.29
N TYR A 257 -6.71 4.82 -15.54
CA TYR A 257 -6.22 5.88 -16.42
C TYR A 257 -5.72 5.36 -17.77
N GLY A 258 -5.98 4.08 -18.09
CA GLY A 258 -5.54 3.47 -19.34
C GLY A 258 -4.03 3.32 -19.47
N ILE A 259 -3.30 3.24 -18.35
CA ILE A 259 -1.85 3.07 -18.32
C ILE A 259 -1.53 1.58 -18.25
N PRO A 260 -0.84 1.01 -19.25
CA PRO A 260 -0.52 -0.41 -19.28
C PRO A 260 0.58 -0.74 -18.28
N VAL A 261 0.40 -1.86 -17.57
CA VAL A 261 1.40 -2.40 -16.64
C VAL A 261 2.23 -3.46 -17.37
N GLY A 262 3.52 -3.21 -17.52
CA GLY A 262 4.46 -4.13 -18.16
C GLY A 262 4.80 -5.35 -17.29
N MET A 263 4.80 -5.19 -15.96
CA MET A 263 4.99 -6.30 -15.03
C MET A 263 4.51 -5.99 -13.62
N GLU A 264 4.16 -7.08 -12.91
CA GLU A 264 4.09 -7.14 -11.45
C GLU A 264 5.15 -8.12 -10.94
N PRO A 265 5.76 -7.91 -9.75
CA PRO A 265 6.73 -8.81 -9.19
C PRO A 265 6.08 -10.09 -8.65
N SER A 266 6.86 -11.14 -8.53
CA SER A 266 6.42 -12.43 -7.93
C SER A 266 5.98 -12.28 -6.47
N HIS A 267 6.51 -11.28 -5.77
CA HIS A 267 6.10 -10.89 -4.42
C HIS A 267 5.95 -9.37 -4.32
N PRO A 268 4.91 -8.85 -3.62
CA PRO A 268 4.63 -7.41 -3.51
C PRO A 268 5.61 -6.71 -2.56
N LYS A 269 6.90 -6.78 -2.87
CA LYS A 269 8.01 -6.21 -2.11
C LYS A 269 8.91 -5.40 -3.02
N MET A 270 9.37 -4.24 -2.53
CA MET A 270 10.17 -3.28 -3.27
C MET A 270 11.43 -3.92 -3.91
N GLY A 271 12.15 -4.78 -3.18
CA GLY A 271 13.34 -5.46 -3.71
C GLY A 271 13.02 -6.41 -4.86
N PHE A 272 11.88 -7.11 -4.81
CA PHE A 272 11.41 -7.95 -5.92
C PHE A 272 11.00 -7.09 -7.10
N LEU A 273 10.25 -6.00 -6.87
CA LEU A 273 9.85 -5.07 -7.92
C LEU A 273 11.04 -4.54 -8.70
N VAL A 274 12.07 -4.03 -8.02
CA VAL A 274 13.25 -3.44 -8.68
C VAL A 274 14.03 -4.51 -9.43
N ARG A 275 14.33 -5.66 -8.79
CA ARG A 275 15.12 -6.73 -9.41
C ARG A 275 14.41 -7.30 -10.63
N GLU A 276 13.12 -7.68 -10.49
CA GLU A 276 12.40 -8.29 -11.60
C GLU A 276 12.08 -7.29 -12.73
N ALA A 277 11.95 -5.98 -12.42
CA ALA A 277 11.88 -4.96 -13.45
C ALA A 277 13.19 -4.85 -14.25
N ALA A 278 14.34 -4.95 -13.57
CA ALA A 278 15.65 -4.95 -14.24
C ALA A 278 15.90 -6.21 -15.09
N GLU A 279 15.24 -7.33 -14.77
CA GLU A 279 15.33 -8.59 -15.53
C GLU A 279 14.40 -8.61 -16.76
N ARG A 280 13.23 -7.96 -16.68
CA ARG A 280 12.13 -8.15 -17.65
C ARG A 280 11.84 -6.93 -18.54
N LEU A 281 12.20 -5.73 -18.11
CA LEU A 281 11.89 -4.48 -18.80
C LEU A 281 13.11 -3.83 -19.45
#